data_15a4b7413bd6ddfe7bd47d16cb344a6d
#
_entry.id   15a4b7413bd6ddfe7bd47d16cb344a6d
#
_cell.length_a   1.000
_cell.length_b   1.000
_cell.length_c   1.000
_cell.angle_alpha   90.00
_cell.angle_beta   90.00
_cell.angle_gamma   90.00
#
_symmetry.space_group_name_H-M   'P 1'
#
loop_
_entity.id
_entity.type
_entity.pdbx_description
1 polymer ?
#
loop_
_entity_poly.entity_id
_entity_poly.type
_entity_poly.pdbx_seq_one_letter_code
_entity_poly.pdbx_strand_id
1 'polypeptide(L)'
;HQTILYGDPDAPFFRFDPHFMLAFSSRAQQLMDKLRAIAWEVVEPVRLNRGDMLIIDNRRTSHARSPFSARFDGSDRWIQRAFAITNPNFYAERLGKRSRVFGLVTEL
;
A
#
# COMPACT_ATOMS: atom_id res chain seq x y z
N HIS A 1 8.42 -15.62 -3.16
CA HIS A 1 7.40 -15.68 -2.11
C HIS A 1 7.57 -14.51 -1.15
N GLN A 2 6.46 -13.90 -0.76
CA GLN A 2 6.45 -12.80 0.21
C GLN A 2 5.45 -13.12 1.33
N THR A 3 5.83 -12.75 2.55
CA THR A 3 4.96 -12.87 3.72
C THR A 3 4.15 -11.58 3.90
N ILE A 4 2.92 -11.70 4.40
CA ILE A 4 2.06 -10.55 4.72
C ILE A 4 2.59 -9.81 5.93
N LEU A 5 2.94 -10.54 6.99
CA LEU A 5 3.63 -10.01 8.16
C LEU A 5 5.11 -10.32 8.05
N TYR A 6 5.98 -9.35 8.33
CA TYR A 6 7.43 -9.49 8.27
C TYR A 6 8.14 -8.56 9.23
N GLY A 7 9.43 -8.79 9.47
CA GLY A 7 10.23 -8.03 10.42
C GLY A 7 10.16 -8.59 11.84
N ASP A 8 10.17 -7.71 12.83
CA ASP A 8 10.14 -8.07 14.23
C ASP A 8 8.77 -8.68 14.61
N PRO A 9 8.72 -9.89 15.20
CA PRO A 9 7.47 -10.52 15.62
C PRO A 9 6.64 -9.68 16.62
N ASP A 10 7.30 -8.90 17.46
CA ASP A 10 6.64 -8.06 18.47
C ASP A 10 6.16 -6.72 17.91
N ALA A 11 6.70 -6.32 16.75
CA ALA A 11 6.33 -5.10 16.05
C ALA A 11 6.36 -5.29 14.53
N PRO A 12 5.56 -6.21 13.98
CA PRO A 12 5.67 -6.61 12.60
C PRO A 12 5.30 -5.48 11.64
N PHE A 13 5.96 -5.48 10.51
CA PHE A 13 5.49 -4.76 9.34
C PHE A 13 4.41 -5.56 8.63
N PHE A 14 3.54 -4.84 7.94
CA PHE A 14 2.38 -5.38 7.26
C PHE A 14 2.41 -5.05 5.77
N ARG A 15 2.12 -6.03 4.94
CA ARG A 15 2.02 -5.87 3.49
C ARG A 15 0.83 -6.69 3.01
N PHE A 16 -0.21 -6.03 2.55
CA PHE A 16 -1.40 -6.70 2.06
C PHE A 16 -2.02 -5.91 0.91
N ASP A 17 -1.96 -6.47 -0.29
CA ASP A 17 -2.64 -5.97 -1.46
C ASP A 17 -3.33 -7.14 -2.17
N PRO A 18 -4.61 -7.39 -1.86
CA PRO A 18 -5.34 -8.55 -2.38
C PRO A 18 -5.56 -8.51 -3.90
N HIS A 19 -5.31 -7.37 -4.56
CA HIS A 19 -5.41 -7.27 -6.02
C HIS A 19 -4.16 -7.78 -6.76
N PHE A 20 -3.00 -7.71 -6.10
CA PHE A 20 -1.71 -8.08 -6.69
C PHE A 20 -1.07 -9.31 -6.03
N MET A 21 -1.61 -9.77 -4.89
CA MET A 21 -1.10 -10.96 -4.22
C MET A 21 -1.86 -12.20 -4.68
N LEU A 22 -1.11 -13.24 -5.06
CA LEU A 22 -1.65 -14.55 -5.39
C LEU A 22 -1.28 -15.54 -4.30
N ALA A 23 -2.27 -16.29 -3.84
CA ALA A 23 -2.06 -17.35 -2.87
C ALA A 23 -1.41 -18.57 -3.55
N PHE A 24 -0.40 -19.14 -2.90
CA PHE A 24 0.32 -20.32 -3.41
C PHE A 24 -0.33 -21.65 -2.99
N SER A 25 -1.37 -21.62 -2.18
CA SER A 25 -2.13 -22.80 -1.74
C SER A 25 -3.55 -22.43 -1.35
N SER A 26 -4.46 -23.43 -1.30
CA SER A 26 -5.83 -23.23 -0.82
C SER A 26 -5.89 -22.67 0.61
N ARG A 27 -4.96 -23.10 1.48
CA ARG A 27 -4.87 -22.59 2.84
C ARG A 27 -4.46 -21.11 2.87
N ALA A 28 -3.50 -20.73 2.05
CA ALA A 28 -3.09 -19.33 1.92
C ALA A 28 -4.24 -18.46 1.40
N GLN A 29 -5.02 -18.96 0.43
CA GLN A 29 -6.19 -18.25 -0.08
C GLN A 29 -7.23 -18.00 1.03
N GLN A 30 -7.58 -19.05 1.80
CA GLN A 30 -8.51 -18.91 2.92
C GLN A 30 -8.05 -17.86 3.95
N LEU A 31 -6.75 -17.81 4.25
CA LEU A 31 -6.19 -16.82 5.17
C LEU A 31 -6.24 -15.40 4.59
N MET A 32 -5.97 -15.24 3.31
CA MET A 32 -6.09 -13.95 2.62
C MET A 32 -7.54 -13.45 2.61
N ASP A 33 -8.51 -14.33 2.33
CA ASP A 33 -9.94 -13.99 2.33
C ASP A 33 -10.41 -13.58 3.73
N LYS A 34 -9.98 -14.32 4.76
CA LYS A 34 -10.26 -13.97 6.16
C LYS A 34 -9.64 -12.62 6.54
N LEU A 35 -8.38 -12.38 6.16
CA LEU A 35 -7.71 -11.12 6.44
C LEU A 35 -8.42 -9.96 5.75
N ARG A 36 -8.86 -10.15 4.51
CA ARG A 36 -9.64 -9.15 3.78
C ARG A 36 -10.96 -8.82 4.48
N ALA A 37 -11.66 -9.84 4.97
CA ALA A 37 -12.90 -9.64 5.74
C ALA A 37 -12.65 -8.82 7.00
N ILE A 38 -11.65 -9.19 7.80
CA ILE A 38 -11.26 -8.46 9.01
C ILE A 38 -10.85 -7.02 8.69
N ALA A 39 -10.10 -6.80 7.61
CA ALA A 39 -9.70 -5.45 7.22
C ALA A 39 -10.91 -4.54 6.94
N TRP A 40 -11.98 -5.07 6.37
CA TRP A 40 -13.23 -4.33 6.15
C TRP A 40 -14.04 -4.11 7.43
N GLU A 41 -13.93 -4.98 8.42
CA GLU A 41 -14.59 -4.81 9.72
C GLU A 41 -13.95 -3.70 10.56
N VAL A 42 -12.64 -3.50 10.42
CA VAL A 42 -11.87 -2.53 11.21
C VAL A 42 -11.51 -1.25 10.45
N VAL A 43 -12.07 -1.08 9.24
CA VAL A 43 -11.73 0.08 8.42
C VAL A 43 -12.22 1.39 9.05
N GLU A 44 -11.32 2.35 9.13
CA GLU A 44 -11.63 3.72 9.56
C GLU A 44 -11.73 4.63 8.34
N PRO A 45 -12.91 5.21 8.03
CA PRO A 45 -13.06 6.09 6.90
C PRO A 45 -12.42 7.45 7.17
N VAL A 46 -11.53 7.89 6.30
CA VAL A 46 -10.94 9.23 6.35
C VAL A 46 -11.44 10.05 5.18
N ARG A 47 -12.12 11.16 5.47
CA ARG A 47 -12.56 12.11 4.45
C ARG A 47 -11.53 13.24 4.32
N LEU A 48 -10.95 13.36 3.14
CA LEU A 48 -10.02 14.44 2.82
C LEU A 48 -10.75 15.56 2.09
N ASN A 49 -10.56 16.79 2.55
CA ASN A 49 -11.01 18.01 1.91
C ASN A 49 -9.89 18.63 1.08
N ARG A 50 -10.20 19.66 0.32
CA ARG A 50 -9.21 20.41 -0.44
C ARG A 50 -8.16 21.02 0.50
N GLY A 51 -6.90 20.72 0.26
CA GLY A 51 -5.78 21.20 1.08
C GLY A 51 -5.38 20.27 2.23
N ASP A 52 -6.15 19.23 2.52
CA ASP A 52 -5.78 18.26 3.54
C ASP A 52 -4.60 17.40 3.08
N MET A 53 -3.77 17.03 4.03
CA MET A 53 -2.68 16.07 3.85
C MET A 53 -2.86 14.90 4.80
N LEU A 54 -2.82 13.68 4.26
CA LEU A 54 -2.81 12.43 5.03
C LEU A 54 -1.42 11.80 4.95
N ILE A 55 -0.80 11.57 6.10
CA ILE A 55 0.48 10.87 6.22
C ILE A 55 0.21 9.46 6.73
N ILE A 56 0.73 8.46 6.02
CA ILE A 56 0.49 7.05 6.31
C ILE A 56 1.84 6.33 6.45
N ASP A 57 2.04 5.56 7.51
CA ASP A 57 3.11 4.55 7.54
C ASP A 57 2.68 3.35 6.69
N ASN A 58 3.12 3.34 5.45
CA ASN A 58 2.77 2.32 4.46
C ASN A 58 3.28 0.91 4.80
N ARG A 59 4.11 0.77 5.84
CA ARG A 59 4.59 -0.53 6.32
C ARG A 59 3.76 -1.10 7.45
N ARG A 60 2.87 -0.28 8.05
CA ARG A 60 2.06 -0.66 9.21
C ARG A 60 0.57 -0.55 8.97
N THR A 61 0.17 0.01 7.83
CA THR A 61 -1.23 0.24 7.49
C THR A 61 -1.57 -0.33 6.12
N SER A 62 -2.79 -0.80 5.98
CA SER A 62 -3.43 -1.02 4.69
C SER A 62 -4.42 0.10 4.44
N HIS A 63 -4.46 0.60 3.23
CA HIS A 63 -5.37 1.67 2.86
C HIS A 63 -5.98 1.42 1.49
N ALA A 64 -7.19 1.84 1.32
CA ALA A 64 -7.91 1.73 0.06
C ALA A 64 -8.66 3.03 -0.24
N ARG A 65 -9.09 3.17 -1.47
CA ARG A 65 -9.96 4.25 -1.89
C ARG A 65 -11.38 3.73 -2.08
N SER A 66 -12.37 4.47 -1.57
CA SER A 66 -13.77 4.18 -1.87
C SER A 66 -14.05 4.30 -3.38
N PRO A 67 -14.98 3.53 -3.92
CA PRO A 67 -15.47 3.72 -5.29
C PRO A 67 -15.94 5.16 -5.52
N PHE A 68 -15.74 5.68 -6.71
CA PHE A 68 -16.26 6.97 -7.13
C PHE A 68 -16.61 6.93 -8.61
N SER A 69 -17.54 7.79 -9.01
CA SER A 69 -17.85 8.03 -10.40
C SER A 69 -17.29 9.39 -10.81
N ALA A 70 -16.45 9.41 -11.83
CA ALA A 70 -15.91 10.65 -12.38
C ALA A 70 -17.01 11.43 -13.10
N ARG A 71 -17.07 12.74 -12.91
CA ARG A 71 -18.03 13.66 -13.55
C ARG A 71 -17.42 14.41 -14.74
N PHE A 72 -16.10 14.59 -14.73
CA PHE A 72 -15.34 15.33 -15.74
C PHE A 72 -15.79 16.80 -15.91
N ASP A 73 -16.39 17.38 -14.87
CA ASP A 73 -16.90 18.75 -14.84
C ASP A 73 -15.99 19.74 -14.07
N GLY A 74 -14.79 19.30 -13.73
CA GLY A 74 -13.83 20.08 -12.95
C GLY A 74 -14.08 20.04 -11.43
N SER A 75 -15.13 19.38 -10.95
CA SER A 75 -15.46 19.20 -9.53
C SER A 75 -14.88 17.90 -8.95
N ASP A 76 -14.30 17.05 -9.79
CA ASP A 76 -13.74 15.79 -9.37
C ASP A 76 -12.56 15.97 -8.41
N ARG A 77 -12.52 15.10 -7.40
CA ARG A 77 -11.45 15.08 -6.42
C ARG A 77 -10.15 14.62 -7.08
N TRP A 78 -9.11 15.43 -6.96
CA TRP A 78 -7.77 15.09 -7.39
C TRP A 78 -6.87 14.84 -6.18
N ILE A 79 -6.37 13.59 -6.04
CA ILE A 79 -5.45 13.20 -4.99
C ILE A 79 -4.06 13.04 -5.59
N GLN A 80 -3.11 13.75 -5.04
CA GLN A 80 -1.68 13.56 -5.32
C GLN A 80 -1.07 12.66 -4.24
N ARG A 81 -0.19 11.76 -4.65
CA ARG A 81 0.53 10.87 -3.74
C ARG A 81 2.04 11.02 -3.94
N ALA A 82 2.75 11.20 -2.84
CA ALA A 82 4.19 11.15 -2.78
C ALA A 82 4.63 10.07 -1.78
N PHE A 83 5.80 9.50 -2.01
CA PHE A 83 6.43 8.58 -1.08
C PHE A 83 7.63 9.24 -0.44
N ALA A 84 7.73 9.13 0.89
CA ALA A 84 8.91 9.50 1.67
C ALA A 84 9.53 8.23 2.25
N ILE A 85 10.84 8.17 2.26
CA ILE A 85 11.59 7.05 2.85
C ILE A 85 12.62 7.60 3.84
N THR A 86 12.81 6.89 4.94
CA THR A 86 13.77 7.28 5.98
C THR A 86 15.21 6.97 5.63
N ASN A 87 15.44 5.96 4.77
CA ASN A 87 16.77 5.64 4.25
C ASN A 87 16.87 6.02 2.76
N PRO A 88 17.46 7.17 2.41
CA PRO A 88 17.60 7.61 1.02
C PRO A 88 18.49 6.69 0.18
N ASN A 89 19.33 5.88 0.82
CA ASN A 89 20.22 4.95 0.15
C ASN A 89 19.57 3.60 -0.13
N PHE A 90 18.40 3.33 0.43
CA PHE A 90 17.72 2.04 0.30
C PHE A 90 17.59 1.57 -1.15
N TYR A 91 17.19 2.46 -2.03
CA TYR A 91 17.06 2.15 -3.46
C TYR A 91 18.41 2.17 -4.19
N ALA A 92 19.35 3.03 -3.77
CA ALA A 92 20.69 3.07 -4.34
C ALA A 92 21.45 1.77 -4.06
N GLU A 93 21.36 1.26 -2.85
CA GLU A 93 21.97 -0.02 -2.43
C GLU A 93 21.35 -1.22 -3.17
N ARG A 94 20.02 -1.19 -3.34
CA ARG A 94 19.28 -2.31 -3.92
C ARG A 94 19.26 -2.31 -5.45
N LEU A 95 19.31 -1.15 -6.09
CA LEU A 95 19.18 -0.98 -7.54
C LEU A 95 20.44 -0.40 -8.19
N GLY A 96 21.48 -0.10 -7.42
CA GLY A 96 22.71 0.51 -7.93
C GLY A 96 22.53 1.91 -8.51
N LYS A 97 21.42 2.59 -8.22
CA LYS A 97 21.06 3.89 -8.79
C LYS A 97 20.88 4.93 -7.70
N ARG A 98 21.52 6.08 -7.84
CA ARG A 98 21.33 7.27 -6.98
C ARG A 98 20.23 8.22 -7.49
N SER A 99 19.35 7.77 -8.34
CA SER A 99 18.28 8.59 -8.90
C SER A 99 17.10 8.70 -7.92
N ARG A 100 16.48 9.86 -7.84
CA ARG A 100 15.20 10.09 -7.16
C ARG A 100 14.01 9.60 -7.99
N VAL A 101 14.25 9.29 -9.25
CA VAL A 101 13.24 8.74 -10.17
C VAL A 101 13.52 7.25 -10.33
N PHE A 102 12.60 6.44 -9.88
CA PHE A 102 12.67 4.98 -9.99
C PHE A 102 11.73 4.54 -11.09
N GLY A 103 12.26 3.89 -12.13
CA GLY A 103 11.44 3.19 -13.11
C GLY A 103 10.79 1.95 -12.48
N LEU A 104 9.77 1.43 -13.13
CA LEU A 104 9.24 0.11 -12.79
C LEU A 104 10.37 -0.93 -12.92
N VAL A 105 10.64 -1.63 -11.84
CA VAL A 105 11.55 -2.79 -11.89
C VAL A 105 10.75 -3.94 -12.47
N THR A 106 10.97 -4.21 -13.75
CA THR A 106 10.32 -5.29 -14.49
C THR A 106 11.08 -6.61 -14.43
N GLU A 107 12.11 -6.69 -13.59
CA GLU A 107 12.85 -7.93 -13.41
C GLU A 107 12.36 -8.68 -12.17
N LEU A 108 11.72 -9.78 -12.43
CA LEU A 108 11.40 -10.86 -11.49
C LEU A 108 12.56 -11.83 -11.38
#